data_6a24799dc0f63f2e885033aed3e14b28
#
_entry.id   6a24799dc0f63f2e885033aed3e14b28
#
_cell.length_a   1.000
_cell.length_b   1.000
_cell.length_c   1.000
_cell.angle_alpha   90.00
_cell.angle_beta   90.00
_cell.angle_gamma   90.00
#
_symmetry.space_group_name_H-M   'P 1'
#
loop_
_entity.id
_entity.type
_entity.pdbx_description
1 polymer ?
#
loop_
_entity_poly.entity_id
_entity_poly.type
_entity_poly.pdbx_seq_one_letter_code
_entity_poly.pdbx_strand_id
1 'polypeptide(L)'
;CKDPRAQEMERRVVLSQYLLAIQDAGETPPQETGLTYNSWFGKFHLEMILWHQAQFALWGHPELLERSLSWYFKAEPNARKIAQRQGFKGVRWMKMTDPGAGEAPSSVGSFLIWQQPHLIYLAELLYRANPSPAILQKYAKLVDETAEFMGDFAEYDKEKDRYILRGCIAAQETLPAATTVNPPFELSQWHCALKIAQEWRERLGKARDVHWDDIIAKISPLASKDSLYLAAETEPDTYTKVRMFSDHPAVMGAIGLFPYNSRMIDFAKMKKTEQWIWKNWK
;
A
#
# COMPACT_ATOMS: atom_id res chain seq x y z
N CYS A 1 -9.74 9.72 32.98
CA CYS A 1 -10.20 8.33 33.05
C CYS A 1 -9.94 7.79 34.46
N LYS A 2 -10.87 7.00 35.01
CA LYS A 2 -10.71 6.41 36.37
C LYS A 2 -10.07 5.00 36.34
N ASP A 3 -9.76 4.47 35.16
CA ASP A 3 -9.10 3.18 35.03
C ASP A 3 -7.63 3.30 35.51
N PRO A 4 -7.18 2.44 36.43
CA PRO A 4 -5.80 2.50 36.95
C PRO A 4 -4.72 2.32 35.88
N ARG A 5 -5.06 1.76 34.71
CA ARG A 5 -4.15 1.59 33.57
C ARG A 5 -4.03 2.84 32.69
N ALA A 6 -4.90 3.85 32.88
CA ALA A 6 -4.99 5.01 31.99
C ALA A 6 -3.66 5.76 31.88
N GLN A 7 -2.98 5.95 33.01
CA GLN A 7 -1.71 6.67 33.08
C GLN A 7 -0.60 5.95 32.29
N GLU A 8 -0.52 4.63 32.42
CA GLU A 8 0.47 3.83 31.69
C GLU A 8 0.13 3.77 30.19
N MET A 9 -1.14 3.72 29.83
CA MET A 9 -1.56 3.79 28.43
C MET A 9 -1.20 5.13 27.80
N GLU A 10 -1.50 6.24 28.47
CA GLU A 10 -1.12 7.59 28.03
C GLU A 10 0.39 7.72 27.84
N ARG A 11 1.17 7.26 28.82
CA ARG A 11 2.64 7.24 28.74
C ARG A 11 3.12 6.48 27.49
N ARG A 12 2.56 5.31 27.21
CA ARG A 12 2.94 4.50 26.02
C ARG A 12 2.58 5.21 24.73
N VAL A 13 1.39 5.80 24.64
CA VAL A 13 0.97 6.54 23.44
C VAL A 13 1.89 7.72 23.17
N VAL A 14 2.13 8.56 24.21
CA VAL A 14 3.01 9.74 24.07
C VAL A 14 4.44 9.33 23.73
N LEU A 15 4.96 8.28 24.36
CA LEU A 15 6.31 7.77 24.05
C LEU A 15 6.40 7.25 22.61
N SER A 16 5.38 6.52 22.15
CA SER A 16 5.35 5.99 20.76
C SER A 16 5.31 7.15 19.75
N GLN A 17 4.48 8.16 19.97
CA GLN A 17 4.44 9.36 19.12
C GLN A 17 5.78 10.09 19.08
N TYR A 18 6.39 10.28 20.24
CA TYR A 18 7.72 10.91 20.34
C TYR A 18 8.78 10.10 19.56
N LEU A 19 8.85 8.79 19.79
CA LEU A 19 9.83 7.94 19.12
C LEU A 19 9.64 7.92 17.61
N LEU A 20 8.42 7.82 17.11
CA LEU A 20 8.14 7.90 15.68
C LEU A 20 8.53 9.26 15.11
N ALA A 21 8.23 10.36 15.81
CA ALA A 21 8.59 11.70 15.33
C ALA A 21 10.12 11.88 15.20
N ILE A 22 10.92 11.41 16.15
CA ILE A 22 12.38 11.54 16.07
C ILE A 22 13.03 10.57 15.08
N GLN A 23 12.37 9.45 14.74
CA GLN A 23 12.93 8.45 13.84
C GLN A 23 12.49 8.63 12.39
N ASP A 24 11.25 9.02 12.15
CA ASP A 24 10.63 8.93 10.84
C ASP A 24 10.19 10.27 10.25
N ALA A 25 10.16 11.38 11.02
CA ALA A 25 9.67 12.68 10.55
C ALA A 25 10.74 13.53 9.84
N GLY A 26 11.57 12.91 8.99
CA GLY A 26 12.57 13.61 8.18
C GLY A 26 11.98 14.24 6.90
N GLU A 27 12.87 14.82 6.08
CA GLU A 27 12.53 15.39 4.75
C GLU A 27 12.50 14.34 3.63
N THR A 28 12.77 13.08 3.98
CA THR A 28 12.83 11.94 3.05
C THR A 28 12.13 10.75 3.68
N PRO A 29 11.70 9.76 2.86
CA PRO A 29 11.22 8.50 3.41
C PRO A 29 12.27 7.87 4.34
N PRO A 30 11.87 7.33 5.50
CA PRO A 30 12.81 6.70 6.41
C PRO A 30 13.31 5.37 5.87
N GLN A 31 14.42 4.89 6.43
CA GLN A 31 14.81 3.50 6.30
C GLN A 31 13.85 2.59 7.10
N GLU A 32 13.88 1.30 6.87
CA GLU A 32 12.92 0.34 7.43
C GLU A 32 12.78 0.43 8.97
N THR A 33 13.86 0.59 9.69
CA THR A 33 13.91 0.65 11.16
C THR A 33 14.08 2.06 11.72
N GLY A 34 13.82 3.09 10.93
CA GLY A 34 14.08 4.48 11.34
C GLY A 34 15.55 4.68 11.70
N LEU A 35 15.82 5.36 12.80
CA LEU A 35 17.19 5.61 13.31
C LEU A 35 17.66 4.57 14.32
N THR A 36 16.83 3.59 14.66
CA THR A 36 17.13 2.63 15.74
C THR A 36 18.35 1.78 15.42
N TYR A 37 18.42 1.33 14.17
CA TYR A 37 19.49 0.46 13.73
C TYR A 37 19.50 0.42 12.19
N ASN A 38 20.67 0.24 11.59
CA ASN A 38 20.83 0.25 10.14
C ASN A 38 20.46 -1.11 9.54
N SER A 39 19.15 -1.33 9.26
CA SER A 39 18.69 -2.49 8.52
C SER A 39 18.62 -2.19 7.03
N TRP A 40 18.72 -3.24 6.22
CA TRP A 40 18.64 -3.14 4.74
C TRP A 40 19.54 -2.02 4.16
N PHE A 41 20.70 -1.80 4.77
CA PHE A 41 21.73 -0.86 4.34
C PHE A 41 21.28 0.61 4.36
N GLY A 42 20.38 0.99 5.23
CA GLY A 42 19.90 2.37 5.37
C GLY A 42 19.12 2.93 4.17
N LYS A 43 18.63 2.07 3.29
CA LYS A 43 17.84 2.48 2.13
C LYS A 43 16.46 2.96 2.56
N PHE A 44 15.91 3.93 1.83
CA PHE A 44 14.52 4.35 2.03
C PHE A 44 13.58 3.23 1.59
N HIS A 45 12.59 2.92 2.42
CA HIS A 45 11.66 1.83 2.20
C HIS A 45 10.26 2.35 1.89
N LEU A 46 9.88 2.38 0.59
CA LEU A 46 8.58 2.89 0.19
C LEU A 46 7.44 1.90 0.48
N GLU A 47 7.72 0.62 0.62
CA GLU A 47 6.72 -0.34 1.08
C GLU A 47 6.34 -0.12 2.54
N MET A 48 7.27 0.36 3.37
CA MET A 48 7.02 0.60 4.79
C MET A 48 6.51 2.01 5.10
N ILE A 49 6.53 2.92 4.12
CA ILE A 49 6.20 4.35 4.35
C ILE A 49 4.79 4.56 4.92
N LEU A 50 3.84 3.69 4.61
CA LEU A 50 2.49 3.77 5.17
C LEU A 50 2.54 3.66 6.70
N TRP A 51 3.26 2.66 7.22
CA TRP A 51 3.42 2.44 8.67
C TRP A 51 4.29 3.50 9.33
N HIS A 52 5.27 4.04 8.62
CA HIS A 52 6.13 5.10 9.14
C HIS A 52 5.42 6.46 9.23
N GLN A 53 4.46 6.76 8.33
CA GLN A 53 4.03 8.14 8.11
C GLN A 53 2.53 8.40 8.34
N ALA A 54 1.65 7.39 8.10
CA ALA A 54 0.20 7.62 8.13
C ALA A 54 -0.31 8.14 9.48
N GLN A 55 0.26 7.67 10.59
CA GLN A 55 -0.13 8.07 11.95
C GLN A 55 0.10 9.56 12.23
N PHE A 56 1.05 10.22 11.58
CA PHE A 56 1.24 11.66 11.80
C PHE A 56 -0.01 12.46 11.45
N ALA A 57 -0.60 12.21 10.28
CA ALA A 57 -1.85 12.85 9.89
C ALA A 57 -3.03 12.43 10.80
N LEU A 58 -3.10 11.16 11.19
CA LEU A 58 -4.14 10.63 12.06
C LEU A 58 -4.06 11.17 13.49
N TRP A 59 -2.87 11.55 13.96
CA TRP A 59 -2.64 12.12 15.28
C TRP A 59 -2.62 13.65 15.31
N GLY A 60 -2.96 14.31 14.18
CA GLY A 60 -3.06 15.76 14.10
C GLY A 60 -1.74 16.48 13.78
N HIS A 61 -0.76 15.76 13.23
CA HIS A 61 0.55 16.28 12.80
C HIS A 61 0.79 16.08 11.30
N PRO A 62 -0.14 16.53 10.41
CA PRO A 62 -0.02 16.31 8.97
C PRO A 62 1.24 16.95 8.37
N GLU A 63 1.79 18.00 9.01
CA GLU A 63 3.02 18.65 8.59
C GLU A 63 4.24 17.71 8.62
N LEU A 64 4.26 16.74 9.53
CA LEU A 64 5.34 15.75 9.61
C LEU A 64 5.25 14.75 8.46
N LEU A 65 4.05 14.31 8.13
CA LEU A 65 3.81 13.49 6.93
C LEU A 65 4.19 14.26 5.66
N GLU A 66 3.72 15.52 5.51
CA GLU A 66 3.95 16.31 4.31
C GLU A 66 5.45 16.57 4.07
N ARG A 67 6.22 16.71 5.14
CA ARG A 67 7.67 16.93 5.06
C ARG A 67 8.36 15.81 4.26
N SER A 68 8.15 14.55 4.61
CA SER A 68 8.77 13.43 3.91
C SER A 68 8.08 13.10 2.58
N LEU A 69 6.76 13.30 2.48
CA LEU A 69 6.01 13.05 1.25
C LEU A 69 6.44 13.98 0.11
N SER A 70 6.95 15.18 0.42
CA SER A 70 7.46 16.09 -0.59
C SER A 70 8.67 15.55 -1.37
N TRP A 71 9.38 14.55 -0.86
CA TRP A 71 10.44 13.85 -1.57
C TRP A 71 9.96 13.17 -2.87
N TYR A 72 8.69 12.75 -2.94
CA TYR A 72 8.14 12.10 -4.13
C TYR A 72 8.16 12.99 -5.37
N PHE A 73 8.09 14.32 -5.22
CA PHE A 73 8.28 15.24 -6.35
C PHE A 73 9.68 15.15 -6.96
N LYS A 74 10.70 14.97 -6.14
CA LYS A 74 12.07 14.74 -6.58
C LYS A 74 12.23 13.36 -7.22
N ALA A 75 11.53 12.36 -6.72
CA ALA A 75 11.61 10.98 -7.17
C ALA A 75 10.84 10.71 -8.48
N GLU A 76 9.81 11.51 -8.78
CA GLU A 76 8.89 11.30 -9.91
C GLU A 76 9.60 11.06 -11.26
N PRO A 77 10.61 11.83 -11.68
CA PRO A 77 11.27 11.60 -12.98
C PRO A 77 11.94 10.22 -13.09
N ASN A 78 12.50 9.70 -12.00
CA ASN A 78 13.08 8.36 -11.97
C ASN A 78 12.01 7.27 -11.89
N ALA A 79 10.97 7.48 -11.11
CA ALA A 79 9.82 6.58 -11.04
C ALA A 79 9.14 6.39 -12.42
N ARG A 80 9.08 7.47 -13.22
CA ARG A 80 8.60 7.43 -14.60
C ARG A 80 9.51 6.60 -15.50
N LYS A 81 10.83 6.77 -15.41
CA LYS A 81 11.80 5.97 -16.16
C LYS A 81 11.71 4.48 -15.82
N ILE A 82 11.43 4.15 -14.54
CA ILE A 82 11.24 2.77 -14.10
C ILE A 82 9.98 2.19 -14.74
N ALA A 83 8.84 2.91 -14.71
CA ALA A 83 7.62 2.49 -15.38
C ALA A 83 7.84 2.23 -16.87
N GLN A 84 8.45 3.17 -17.58
CA GLN A 84 8.76 3.07 -19.02
C GLN A 84 9.68 1.88 -19.33
N ARG A 85 10.72 1.63 -18.52
CA ARG A 85 11.63 0.48 -18.68
C ARG A 85 10.87 -0.85 -18.53
N GLN A 86 9.85 -0.89 -17.69
CA GLN A 86 9.00 -2.06 -17.48
C GLN A 86 7.84 -2.16 -18.51
N GLY A 87 7.69 -1.17 -19.39
CA GLY A 87 6.65 -1.16 -20.42
C GLY A 87 5.32 -0.57 -19.97
N PHE A 88 5.28 0.16 -18.84
CA PHE A 88 4.07 0.75 -18.27
C PHE A 88 4.05 2.27 -18.39
N LYS A 89 2.85 2.83 -18.34
CA LYS A 89 2.57 4.26 -18.22
C LYS A 89 2.72 4.75 -16.79
N GLY A 90 2.58 6.07 -16.59
CA GLY A 90 2.59 6.69 -15.27
C GLY A 90 3.91 6.61 -14.55
N VAL A 91 3.88 6.40 -13.25
CA VAL A 91 5.05 6.31 -12.38
C VAL A 91 5.06 5.02 -11.54
N ARG A 92 6.20 4.34 -11.52
CA ARG A 92 6.43 3.12 -10.74
C ARG A 92 7.25 3.45 -9.51
N TRP A 93 6.65 3.38 -8.33
CA TRP A 93 7.37 3.54 -7.07
C TRP A 93 8.16 2.27 -6.74
N MET A 94 9.46 2.44 -6.53
CA MET A 94 10.37 1.34 -6.20
C MET A 94 10.13 0.85 -4.76
N LYS A 95 10.50 -0.39 -4.47
CA LYS A 95 10.48 -0.92 -3.10
C LYS A 95 11.43 -0.15 -2.19
N MET A 96 12.70 -0.11 -2.60
CA MET A 96 13.78 0.56 -1.88
C MET A 96 14.52 1.52 -2.80
N THR A 97 14.99 2.63 -2.25
CA THR A 97 15.66 3.67 -3.01
C THR A 97 16.77 4.33 -2.20
N ASP A 98 17.67 5.02 -2.91
CA ASP A 98 18.63 5.95 -2.32
C ASP A 98 18.04 7.37 -2.19
N PRO A 99 18.74 8.31 -1.55
CA PRO A 99 18.30 9.71 -1.44
C PRO A 99 18.10 10.42 -2.79
N GLY A 100 18.76 9.95 -3.84
CA GLY A 100 18.64 10.45 -5.20
C GLY A 100 17.47 9.88 -6.00
N ALA A 101 16.67 9.02 -5.39
CA ALA A 101 15.56 8.28 -6.01
C ALA A 101 16.00 7.24 -7.05
N GLY A 102 17.24 6.73 -6.94
CA GLY A 102 17.70 5.57 -7.69
C GLY A 102 17.10 4.29 -7.13
N GLU A 103 16.67 3.36 -8.01
CA GLU A 103 16.19 2.05 -7.57
C GLU A 103 17.33 1.27 -6.93
N ALA A 104 17.16 0.87 -5.67
CA ALA A 104 18.17 0.09 -4.97
C ALA A 104 18.09 -1.40 -5.35
N PRO A 105 19.23 -2.10 -5.48
CA PRO A 105 19.25 -3.53 -5.76
C PRO A 105 18.45 -4.33 -4.72
N SER A 106 17.58 -5.20 -5.21
CA SER A 106 16.77 -6.12 -4.39
C SER A 106 16.33 -7.29 -5.23
N SER A 107 16.35 -8.50 -4.66
CA SER A 107 15.87 -9.71 -5.33
C SER A 107 14.36 -9.70 -5.61
N VAL A 108 13.61 -8.92 -4.86
CA VAL A 108 12.14 -8.83 -4.96
C VAL A 108 11.66 -7.43 -5.38
N GLY A 109 12.50 -6.41 -5.28
CA GLY A 109 12.11 -5.02 -5.39
C GLY A 109 11.43 -4.62 -6.70
N SER A 110 11.91 -5.16 -7.82
CA SER A 110 11.34 -4.89 -9.14
C SER A 110 9.95 -5.50 -9.36
N PHE A 111 9.56 -6.45 -8.53
CA PHE A 111 8.29 -7.19 -8.66
C PHE A 111 7.28 -6.84 -7.56
N LEU A 112 7.69 -6.21 -6.46
CA LEU A 112 6.75 -5.74 -5.44
C LEU A 112 5.88 -4.62 -5.99
N ILE A 113 4.59 -4.67 -5.69
CA ILE A 113 3.62 -3.66 -6.13
C ILE A 113 2.79 -3.05 -4.99
N TRP A 114 2.79 -3.64 -3.81
CA TRP A 114 1.93 -3.20 -2.71
C TRP A 114 2.25 -1.80 -2.16
N GLN A 115 3.47 -1.29 -2.41
CA GLN A 115 3.84 0.10 -2.10
C GLN A 115 3.27 1.13 -3.10
N GLN A 116 2.86 0.68 -4.29
CA GLN A 116 2.40 1.58 -5.35
C GLN A 116 1.21 2.46 -4.93
N PRO A 117 0.18 1.95 -4.24
CA PRO A 117 -0.97 2.73 -3.79
C PRO A 117 -0.68 3.70 -2.63
N HIS A 118 0.43 3.53 -1.91
CA HIS A 118 0.67 4.27 -0.66
C HIS A 118 0.65 5.79 -0.83
N LEU A 119 1.28 6.30 -1.90
CA LEU A 119 1.30 7.74 -2.16
C LEU A 119 -0.11 8.33 -2.28
N ILE A 120 -1.01 7.65 -2.98
CA ILE A 120 -2.39 8.12 -3.16
C ILE A 120 -3.09 8.24 -1.81
N TYR A 121 -2.93 7.23 -0.95
CA TYR A 121 -3.57 7.25 0.36
C TYR A 121 -2.94 8.26 1.33
N LEU A 122 -1.62 8.40 1.32
CA LEU A 122 -0.92 9.39 2.15
C LEU A 122 -1.28 10.83 1.73
N ALA A 123 -1.39 11.10 0.43
CA ALA A 123 -1.91 12.37 -0.08
C ALA A 123 -3.37 12.63 0.36
N GLU A 124 -4.21 11.58 0.33
CA GLU A 124 -5.59 11.66 0.82
C GLU A 124 -5.64 11.97 2.32
N LEU A 125 -4.74 11.41 3.14
CA LEU A 125 -4.65 11.75 4.56
C LEU A 125 -4.29 13.22 4.80
N LEU A 126 -3.37 13.78 4.01
CA LEU A 126 -3.06 15.21 4.05
C LEU A 126 -4.28 16.05 3.70
N TYR A 127 -5.01 15.70 2.63
CA TYR A 127 -6.22 16.39 2.26
C TYR A 127 -7.30 16.30 3.35
N ARG A 128 -7.50 15.14 3.95
CA ARG A 128 -8.48 14.97 5.04
C ARG A 128 -8.12 15.76 6.29
N ALA A 129 -6.84 15.85 6.60
CA ALA A 129 -6.37 16.65 7.74
C ALA A 129 -6.57 18.15 7.52
N ASN A 130 -6.43 18.62 6.28
CA ASN A 130 -6.62 20.02 5.89
C ASN A 130 -7.25 20.13 4.49
N PRO A 131 -8.58 19.98 4.36
CA PRO A 131 -9.27 20.05 3.09
C PRO A 131 -9.08 21.41 2.42
N SER A 132 -8.23 21.48 1.41
CA SER A 132 -7.97 22.71 0.68
C SER A 132 -7.66 22.47 -0.80
N PRO A 133 -8.02 23.42 -1.69
CA PRO A 133 -7.63 23.34 -3.08
C PRO A 133 -6.11 23.29 -3.29
N ALA A 134 -5.33 23.91 -2.41
CA ALA A 134 -3.88 23.93 -2.50
C ALA A 134 -3.26 22.51 -2.34
N ILE A 135 -3.75 21.71 -1.41
CA ILE A 135 -3.31 20.31 -1.23
C ILE A 135 -3.71 19.48 -2.45
N LEU A 136 -4.96 19.62 -2.95
CA LEU A 136 -5.40 18.91 -4.15
C LEU A 136 -4.52 19.24 -5.35
N GLN A 137 -4.26 20.51 -5.62
CA GLN A 137 -3.44 20.95 -6.74
C GLN A 137 -1.99 20.49 -6.59
N LYS A 138 -1.43 20.58 -5.38
CA LYS A 138 -0.05 20.18 -5.10
C LYS A 138 0.21 18.71 -5.48
N TYR A 139 -0.66 17.80 -5.07
CA TYR A 139 -0.45 16.36 -5.27
C TYR A 139 -1.16 15.78 -6.49
N ALA A 140 -1.99 16.58 -7.21
CA ALA A 140 -2.81 16.13 -8.34
C ALA A 140 -2.04 15.30 -9.37
N LYS A 141 -0.87 15.79 -9.79
CA LYS A 141 -0.03 15.11 -10.78
C LYS A 141 0.47 13.76 -10.25
N LEU A 142 1.00 13.71 -9.05
CA LEU A 142 1.52 12.47 -8.45
C LEU A 142 0.43 11.41 -8.26
N VAL A 143 -0.77 11.85 -7.84
CA VAL A 143 -1.94 10.96 -7.69
C VAL A 143 -2.38 10.42 -9.04
N ASP A 144 -2.58 11.28 -10.05
CA ASP A 144 -2.99 10.87 -11.41
C ASP A 144 -1.98 9.89 -12.02
N GLU A 145 -0.68 10.18 -11.97
CA GLU A 145 0.37 9.36 -12.58
C GLU A 145 0.60 8.04 -11.84
N THR A 146 0.40 8.03 -10.53
CA THR A 146 0.42 6.78 -9.75
C THR A 146 -0.75 5.89 -10.14
N ALA A 147 -1.95 6.46 -10.27
CA ALA A 147 -3.15 5.74 -10.70
C ALA A 147 -3.06 5.30 -12.18
N GLU A 148 -2.42 6.10 -13.05
CA GLU A 148 -2.17 5.71 -14.44
C GLU A 148 -1.32 4.44 -14.52
N PHE A 149 -0.24 4.33 -13.74
CA PHE A 149 0.52 3.08 -13.64
C PHE A 149 -0.35 1.92 -13.14
N MET A 150 -1.16 2.16 -12.12
CA MET A 150 -2.02 1.13 -11.56
C MET A 150 -3.07 0.64 -12.56
N GLY A 151 -3.61 1.55 -13.36
CA GLY A 151 -4.55 1.21 -14.44
C GLY A 151 -3.91 0.39 -15.55
N ASP A 152 -2.70 0.76 -15.95
CA ASP A 152 -1.95 0.10 -17.03
C ASP A 152 -1.37 -1.27 -16.59
N PHE A 153 -1.09 -1.45 -15.30
CA PHE A 153 -0.61 -2.71 -14.73
C PHE A 153 -1.72 -3.76 -14.57
N ALA A 154 -2.95 -3.34 -14.33
CA ALA A 154 -4.09 -4.24 -14.17
C ALA A 154 -4.47 -4.87 -15.52
N GLU A 155 -4.28 -6.18 -15.65
CA GLU A 155 -4.54 -6.90 -16.90
C GLU A 155 -5.98 -7.35 -17.00
N TYR A 156 -6.61 -7.16 -18.18
CA TYR A 156 -7.97 -7.59 -18.42
C TYR A 156 -8.05 -9.06 -18.84
N ASP A 157 -8.64 -9.88 -17.97
CA ASP A 157 -8.98 -11.28 -18.21
C ASP A 157 -10.32 -11.37 -18.97
N LYS A 158 -10.23 -11.51 -20.29
CA LYS A 158 -11.41 -11.54 -21.18
C LYS A 158 -12.33 -12.74 -20.94
N GLU A 159 -11.80 -13.86 -20.45
CA GLU A 159 -12.59 -15.08 -20.25
C GLU A 159 -13.53 -14.92 -19.05
N LYS A 160 -13.10 -14.19 -18.04
CA LYS A 160 -13.85 -13.99 -16.80
C LYS A 160 -14.43 -12.59 -16.65
N ASP A 161 -14.27 -11.72 -17.67
CA ASP A 161 -14.68 -10.29 -17.64
C ASP A 161 -14.25 -9.57 -16.35
N ARG A 162 -12.95 -9.61 -16.05
CA ARG A 162 -12.39 -9.01 -14.82
C ARG A 162 -10.97 -8.52 -15.02
N TYR A 163 -10.50 -7.68 -14.14
CA TYR A 163 -9.08 -7.29 -14.06
C TYR A 163 -8.34 -8.13 -13.03
N ILE A 164 -7.11 -8.52 -13.37
CA ILE A 164 -6.21 -9.32 -12.53
C ILE A 164 -4.90 -8.58 -12.29
N LEU A 165 -4.25 -8.87 -11.17
CA LEU A 165 -2.87 -8.48 -10.88
C LEU A 165 -1.99 -9.71 -10.95
N ARG A 166 -1.00 -9.72 -11.87
CA ARG A 166 -0.05 -10.82 -12.00
C ARG A 166 1.35 -10.35 -12.34
N GLY A 167 2.34 -11.25 -12.33
CA GLY A 167 3.73 -10.90 -12.58
C GLY A 167 4.33 -10.05 -11.46
N CYS A 168 3.81 -10.19 -10.23
CA CYS A 168 4.24 -9.45 -9.07
C CYS A 168 4.57 -10.38 -7.91
N ILE A 169 5.47 -9.91 -7.03
CA ILE A 169 5.65 -10.50 -5.72
C ILE A 169 4.65 -9.83 -4.77
N ALA A 170 3.89 -10.65 -4.06
CA ALA A 170 2.95 -10.19 -3.04
C ALA A 170 3.70 -9.66 -1.80
N ALA A 171 2.98 -9.01 -0.90
CA ALA A 171 3.51 -8.71 0.43
C ALA A 171 3.93 -9.97 1.20
N GLN A 172 3.34 -11.12 0.87
CA GLN A 172 3.86 -12.45 1.24
C GLN A 172 4.97 -12.84 0.24
N GLU A 173 6.20 -12.50 0.54
CA GLU A 173 7.34 -12.53 -0.40
C GLU A 173 7.81 -13.94 -0.81
N THR A 174 7.33 -14.99 -0.16
CA THR A 174 7.55 -16.38 -0.56
C THR A 174 6.81 -16.79 -1.83
N LEU A 175 5.85 -15.97 -2.30
CA LEU A 175 5.09 -16.21 -3.50
C LEU A 175 5.90 -15.77 -4.74
N PRO A 176 6.24 -16.69 -5.69
CA PRO A 176 7.04 -16.33 -6.84
C PRO A 176 6.28 -15.41 -7.82
N ALA A 177 6.92 -14.35 -8.30
CA ALA A 177 6.31 -13.41 -9.25
C ALA A 177 5.76 -14.08 -10.51
N ALA A 178 6.45 -15.11 -11.01
CA ALA A 178 6.05 -15.80 -12.26
C ALA A 178 4.70 -16.53 -12.16
N THR A 179 4.27 -16.90 -10.96
CA THR A 179 3.05 -17.71 -10.76
C THR A 179 1.99 -17.01 -9.90
N THR A 180 2.33 -15.93 -9.22
CA THR A 180 1.39 -15.21 -8.35
C THR A 180 0.36 -14.47 -9.16
N VAL A 181 -0.92 -14.73 -8.89
CA VAL A 181 -2.07 -14.04 -9.47
C VAL A 181 -3.02 -13.64 -8.37
N ASN A 182 -3.45 -12.38 -8.41
CA ASN A 182 -4.47 -11.83 -7.54
C ASN A 182 -4.18 -11.99 -6.03
N PRO A 183 -3.04 -11.50 -5.52
CA PRO A 183 -2.81 -11.48 -4.09
C PRO A 183 -3.80 -10.50 -3.42
N PRO A 184 -4.43 -10.89 -2.29
CA PRO A 184 -5.59 -10.19 -1.74
C PRO A 184 -5.26 -8.80 -1.18
N PHE A 185 -4.10 -8.61 -0.61
CA PHE A 185 -3.66 -7.32 -0.09
C PHE A 185 -3.55 -6.30 -1.21
N GLU A 186 -2.85 -6.66 -2.27
CA GLU A 186 -2.64 -5.83 -3.45
C GLU A 186 -3.96 -5.51 -4.17
N LEU A 187 -4.82 -6.52 -4.38
CA LEU A 187 -6.14 -6.30 -4.98
C LEU A 187 -6.97 -5.27 -4.19
N SER A 188 -7.04 -5.44 -2.88
CA SER A 188 -7.80 -4.55 -2.00
C SER A 188 -7.27 -3.11 -2.05
N GLN A 189 -5.95 -2.94 -2.00
CA GLN A 189 -5.33 -1.62 -2.08
C GLN A 189 -5.47 -0.98 -3.46
N TRP A 190 -5.36 -1.76 -4.53
CA TRP A 190 -5.59 -1.28 -5.91
C TRP A 190 -6.98 -0.70 -6.07
N HIS A 191 -7.99 -1.46 -5.65
CA HIS A 191 -9.37 -1.01 -5.67
C HIS A 191 -9.57 0.30 -4.89
N CYS A 192 -9.07 0.36 -3.65
CA CYS A 192 -9.23 1.55 -2.80
C CYS A 192 -8.52 2.78 -3.37
N ALA A 193 -7.27 2.62 -3.82
CA ALA A 193 -6.48 3.75 -4.30
C ALA A 193 -7.02 4.31 -5.62
N LEU A 194 -7.49 3.47 -6.54
CA LEU A 194 -8.14 3.95 -7.77
C LEU A 194 -9.43 4.72 -7.46
N LYS A 195 -10.21 4.29 -6.45
CA LYS A 195 -11.38 5.07 -5.99
C LYS A 195 -10.98 6.43 -5.45
N ILE A 196 -9.94 6.50 -4.61
CA ILE A 196 -9.43 7.77 -4.09
C ILE A 196 -8.94 8.66 -5.24
N ALA A 197 -8.22 8.11 -6.21
CA ALA A 197 -7.75 8.86 -7.36
C ALA A 197 -8.93 9.45 -8.18
N GLN A 198 -10.00 8.69 -8.36
CA GLN A 198 -11.23 9.20 -9.01
C GLN A 198 -11.90 10.30 -8.20
N GLU A 199 -12.00 10.17 -6.89
CA GLU A 199 -12.52 11.23 -6.01
C GLU A 199 -11.65 12.50 -6.09
N TRP A 200 -10.33 12.35 -6.22
CA TRP A 200 -9.43 13.48 -6.43
C TRP A 200 -9.70 14.20 -7.76
N ARG A 201 -9.93 13.45 -8.85
CA ARG A 201 -10.32 14.03 -10.13
C ARG A 201 -11.61 14.84 -10.02
N GLU A 202 -12.62 14.29 -9.36
CA GLU A 202 -13.90 14.99 -9.12
C GLU A 202 -13.72 16.27 -8.29
N ARG A 203 -12.96 16.21 -7.19
CA ARG A 203 -12.64 17.39 -6.36
C ARG A 203 -11.90 18.48 -7.13
N LEU A 204 -11.13 18.10 -8.15
CA LEU A 204 -10.41 19.01 -9.07
C LEU A 204 -11.26 19.49 -10.24
N GLY A 205 -12.53 19.09 -10.33
CA GLY A 205 -13.41 19.42 -11.45
C GLY A 205 -13.08 18.67 -12.75
N LYS A 206 -12.30 17.60 -12.69
CA LYS A 206 -11.98 16.74 -13.83
C LYS A 206 -13.02 15.63 -13.99
N ALA A 207 -13.25 15.19 -15.22
CA ALA A 207 -14.03 13.97 -15.47
C ALA A 207 -13.34 12.75 -14.87
N ARG A 208 -14.14 11.78 -14.41
CA ARG A 208 -13.62 10.47 -14.00
C ARG A 208 -12.94 9.78 -15.19
N ASP A 209 -11.91 9.00 -14.91
CA ASP A 209 -11.27 8.18 -15.91
C ASP A 209 -12.10 6.90 -16.13
N VAL A 210 -12.55 6.67 -17.35
CA VAL A 210 -13.45 5.55 -17.67
C VAL A 210 -12.76 4.18 -17.54
N HIS A 211 -11.46 4.13 -17.77
CA HIS A 211 -10.69 2.89 -17.62
C HIS A 211 -10.52 2.52 -16.14
N TRP A 212 -10.22 3.49 -15.28
CA TRP A 212 -10.14 3.25 -13.85
C TRP A 212 -11.50 2.86 -13.25
N ASP A 213 -12.59 3.43 -13.74
CA ASP A 213 -13.94 3.03 -13.33
C ASP A 213 -14.27 1.59 -13.72
N ASP A 214 -13.86 1.16 -14.92
CA ASP A 214 -14.03 -0.22 -15.35
C ASP A 214 -13.21 -1.19 -14.48
N ILE A 215 -11.96 -0.83 -14.14
CA ILE A 215 -11.14 -1.61 -13.20
C ILE A 215 -11.80 -1.68 -11.82
N ILE A 216 -12.24 -0.56 -11.26
CA ILE A 216 -12.92 -0.52 -9.95
C ILE A 216 -14.15 -1.42 -9.92
N ALA A 217 -14.90 -1.45 -11.02
CA ALA A 217 -16.10 -2.28 -11.13
C ALA A 217 -15.81 -3.77 -11.28
N LYS A 218 -14.71 -4.12 -11.98
CA LYS A 218 -14.41 -5.48 -12.44
C LYS A 218 -13.13 -6.10 -11.85
N ILE A 219 -12.44 -5.43 -10.94
CA ILE A 219 -11.27 -6.03 -10.30
C ILE A 219 -11.64 -7.35 -9.62
N SER A 220 -10.77 -8.35 -9.74
CA SER A 220 -11.01 -9.70 -9.24
C SER A 220 -11.42 -9.72 -7.78
N PRO A 221 -12.42 -10.52 -7.40
CA PRO A 221 -12.72 -10.76 -5.99
C PRO A 221 -11.54 -11.48 -5.31
N LEU A 222 -11.44 -11.34 -4.00
CA LEU A 222 -10.44 -12.06 -3.22
C LEU A 222 -10.71 -13.57 -3.27
N ALA A 223 -9.71 -14.34 -3.69
CA ALA A 223 -9.83 -15.80 -3.78
C ALA A 223 -9.98 -16.42 -2.39
N SER A 224 -10.79 -17.48 -2.31
CA SER A 224 -11.03 -18.18 -1.05
C SER A 224 -11.30 -19.67 -1.26
N LYS A 225 -10.95 -20.48 -0.27
CA LYS A 225 -11.22 -21.92 -0.21
C LYS A 225 -11.63 -22.28 1.23
N ASP A 226 -12.61 -23.15 1.38
CA ASP A 226 -13.09 -23.64 2.69
C ASP A 226 -13.44 -22.51 3.69
N SER A 227 -14.00 -21.42 3.19
CA SER A 227 -14.34 -20.22 3.96
C SER A 227 -13.14 -19.43 4.50
N LEU A 228 -11.95 -19.62 3.97
CA LEU A 228 -10.74 -18.85 4.27
C LEU A 228 -10.27 -18.11 3.01
N TYR A 229 -9.79 -16.89 3.14
CA TYR A 229 -9.15 -16.17 2.05
C TYR A 229 -7.73 -16.73 1.81
N LEU A 230 -7.37 -16.92 0.54
CA LEU A 230 -6.09 -17.45 0.13
C LEU A 230 -4.99 -16.37 0.06
N ALA A 231 -3.73 -16.77 0.13
CA ALA A 231 -2.58 -15.87 -0.05
C ALA A 231 -2.47 -15.32 -1.49
N ALA A 232 -2.96 -16.06 -2.48
CA ALA A 232 -3.17 -15.65 -3.86
C ALA A 232 -4.18 -16.59 -4.52
N GLU A 233 -4.78 -16.21 -5.65
CA GLU A 233 -5.71 -17.07 -6.41
C GLU A 233 -5.03 -18.36 -6.84
N THR A 234 -3.74 -18.31 -7.12
CA THR A 234 -2.91 -19.45 -7.55
C THR A 234 -2.36 -20.31 -6.41
N GLU A 235 -2.72 -20.02 -5.17
CA GLU A 235 -2.21 -20.73 -4.00
C GLU A 235 -3.33 -21.42 -3.20
N PRO A 236 -4.00 -22.44 -3.77
CA PRO A 236 -5.11 -23.15 -3.09
C PRO A 236 -4.67 -23.91 -1.85
N ASP A 237 -3.35 -24.11 -1.66
CA ASP A 237 -2.74 -24.81 -0.54
C ASP A 237 -2.20 -23.87 0.55
N THR A 238 -2.65 -22.62 0.57
CA THR A 238 -2.20 -21.58 1.53
C THR A 238 -2.14 -22.08 2.97
N TYR A 239 -3.10 -22.91 3.40
CA TYR A 239 -3.24 -23.35 4.78
C TYR A 239 -2.77 -24.80 5.05
N THR A 240 -2.19 -25.44 4.04
CA THR A 240 -1.71 -26.85 4.14
C THR A 240 -0.20 -26.98 3.98
N LYS A 241 0.45 -26.02 3.35
CA LYS A 241 1.90 -26.02 3.14
C LYS A 241 2.60 -25.13 4.18
N VAL A 242 3.45 -25.69 5.03
CA VAL A 242 4.15 -24.97 6.12
C VAL A 242 4.89 -23.73 5.62
N ARG A 243 5.52 -23.79 4.44
CA ARG A 243 6.23 -22.63 3.85
C ARG A 243 5.32 -21.41 3.66
N MET A 244 3.99 -21.62 3.52
CA MET A 244 3.03 -20.55 3.24
C MET A 244 2.70 -19.74 4.48
N PHE A 245 2.83 -20.29 5.68
CA PHE A 245 2.53 -19.61 6.93
C PHE A 245 3.76 -19.44 7.85
N SER A 246 4.94 -19.33 7.22
CA SER A 246 6.20 -18.93 7.85
C SER A 246 6.71 -17.56 7.37
N ASP A 247 5.90 -16.85 6.56
CA ASP A 247 6.14 -15.52 6.02
C ASP A 247 5.02 -14.57 6.48
N HIS A 248 4.96 -13.35 5.96
CA HIS A 248 3.93 -12.39 6.30
C HIS A 248 2.51 -12.92 6.01
N PRO A 249 1.56 -12.87 6.93
CA PRO A 249 0.16 -13.20 6.67
C PRO A 249 -0.51 -12.05 5.87
N ALA A 250 -0.02 -11.78 4.67
CA ALA A 250 -0.36 -10.61 3.87
C ALA A 250 -1.84 -10.52 3.52
N VAL A 251 -2.56 -11.63 3.55
CA VAL A 251 -4.03 -11.66 3.40
C VAL A 251 -4.74 -10.75 4.41
N MET A 252 -4.18 -10.57 5.61
CA MET A 252 -4.72 -9.66 6.63
C MET A 252 -4.60 -8.19 6.22
N GLY A 253 -3.67 -7.85 5.34
CA GLY A 253 -3.52 -6.49 4.81
C GLY A 253 -4.66 -6.07 3.87
N ALA A 254 -5.48 -7.01 3.42
CA ALA A 254 -6.67 -6.69 2.62
C ALA A 254 -7.73 -5.89 3.42
N ILE A 255 -7.67 -5.89 4.75
CA ILE A 255 -8.60 -5.18 5.63
C ILE A 255 -7.87 -4.21 6.55
N GLY A 256 -8.50 -3.07 6.82
CA GLY A 256 -8.10 -2.16 7.91
C GLY A 256 -6.98 -1.19 7.62
N LEU A 257 -6.26 -1.30 6.51
CA LEU A 257 -5.19 -0.36 6.15
C LEU A 257 -5.74 0.83 5.35
N PHE A 258 -6.51 0.56 4.30
CA PHE A 258 -7.16 1.59 3.50
C PHE A 258 -8.68 1.59 3.75
N PRO A 259 -9.35 2.75 3.65
CA PRO A 259 -10.81 2.80 3.65
C PRO A 259 -11.38 2.16 2.36
N TYR A 260 -12.70 2.01 2.29
CA TYR A 260 -13.45 1.59 1.09
C TYR A 260 -13.30 0.14 0.62
N ASN A 261 -12.58 -0.72 1.34
CA ASN A 261 -12.40 -2.11 0.95
C ASN A 261 -13.57 -3.05 1.34
N SER A 262 -14.59 -2.52 2.02
CA SER A 262 -15.72 -3.31 2.51
C SER A 262 -16.51 -4.06 1.42
N ARG A 263 -16.47 -3.57 0.15
CA ARG A 263 -17.11 -4.26 -0.98
C ARG A 263 -16.38 -5.51 -1.44
N MET A 264 -15.09 -5.62 -1.15
CA MET A 264 -14.25 -6.75 -1.56
C MET A 264 -14.17 -7.84 -0.50
N ILE A 265 -14.59 -7.54 0.73
CA ILE A 265 -14.34 -8.38 1.89
C ILE A 265 -15.65 -8.84 2.52
N ASP A 266 -15.82 -10.16 2.57
CA ASP A 266 -16.76 -10.81 3.47
C ASP A 266 -16.13 -10.84 4.87
N PHE A 267 -16.67 -10.05 5.79
CA PHE A 267 -16.16 -9.94 7.16
C PHE A 267 -16.24 -11.23 7.96
N ALA A 268 -17.26 -12.06 7.72
CA ALA A 268 -17.38 -13.34 8.41
C ALA A 268 -16.27 -14.30 7.95
N LYS A 269 -15.96 -14.30 6.66
CA LYS A 269 -14.85 -15.06 6.09
C LYS A 269 -13.50 -14.53 6.56
N MET A 270 -13.31 -13.21 6.59
CA MET A 270 -12.06 -12.60 7.07
C MET A 270 -11.84 -12.91 8.56
N LYS A 271 -12.87 -12.89 9.38
CA LYS A 271 -12.77 -13.29 10.80
C LYS A 271 -12.32 -14.75 10.97
N LYS A 272 -12.83 -15.67 10.14
CA LYS A 272 -12.37 -17.07 10.15
C LYS A 272 -10.91 -17.17 9.71
N THR A 273 -10.51 -16.39 8.70
CA THR A 273 -9.14 -16.32 8.20
C THR A 273 -8.20 -15.84 9.30
N GLU A 274 -8.55 -14.74 9.99
CA GLU A 274 -7.80 -14.18 11.11
C GLU A 274 -7.68 -15.20 12.26
N GLN A 275 -8.76 -15.86 12.65
CA GLN A 275 -8.74 -16.88 13.72
C GLN A 275 -7.85 -18.07 13.37
N TRP A 276 -7.86 -18.48 12.10
CA TRP A 276 -6.96 -19.55 11.65
C TRP A 276 -5.49 -19.13 11.72
N ILE A 277 -5.18 -17.92 11.21
CA ILE A 277 -3.84 -17.32 11.23
C ILE A 277 -3.36 -17.21 12.68
N TRP A 278 -4.15 -16.60 13.56
CA TRP A 278 -3.80 -16.43 14.97
C TRP A 278 -3.41 -17.73 15.66
N LYS A 279 -4.09 -18.82 15.31
CA LYS A 279 -3.86 -20.13 15.90
C LYS A 279 -2.65 -20.88 15.31
N ASN A 280 -2.39 -20.74 14.02
CA ASN A 280 -1.53 -21.66 13.27
C ASN A 280 -0.32 -20.99 12.60
N TRP A 281 -0.36 -19.66 12.36
CA TRP A 281 0.75 -18.96 11.72
C TRP A 281 1.95 -18.85 12.67
N LYS A 282 3.15 -19.04 12.12
CA LYS A 282 4.39 -19.10 12.91
C LYS A 282 5.26 -17.88 12.71
#